data_3fd6509619044dd9d67e2e04b6ef5ad0
#
_entry.id   3fd6509619044dd9d67e2e04b6ef5ad0
#
_cell.length_a   1.000
_cell.length_b   1.000
_cell.length_c   1.000
_cell.angle_alpha   90.00
_cell.angle_beta   90.00
_cell.angle_gamma   90.00
#
_symmetry.space_group_name_H-M   'P 1'
#
loop_
_entity.id
_entity.type
_entity.pdbx_description
1 polymer ?
#
loop_
_entity_poly.entity_id
_entity_poly.type
_entity_poly.pdbx_seq_one_letter_code
_entity_poly.pdbx_strand_id
1 'polypeptide(L)'
;DTIECEIVDELKSIDNIKIVKKNSTNGFFALDSLNFDDTDNIIIVGDCTDICIYQLAITLKSYFNQNNINKDIIVPINLVDTYNIDNVHPAELLNIVFLNSMIQNGIKVVKEIK
;
A
#
# COMPACT_ATOMS: atom_id res chain seq x y z
N ASP A 1 -13.53 1.48 19.95
CA ASP A 1 -12.62 2.53 20.42
C ASP A 1 -11.81 2.07 21.62
N THR A 2 -10.78 1.30 21.36
CA THR A 2 -9.83 0.84 22.36
C THR A 2 -8.44 1.36 22.01
N ILE A 3 -7.50 1.25 22.95
CA ILE A 3 -6.12 1.66 22.73
C ILE A 3 -5.49 0.91 21.53
N GLU A 4 -5.97 -0.29 21.24
CA GLU A 4 -5.49 -1.09 20.12
C GLU A 4 -5.81 -0.46 18.75
N CYS A 5 -6.81 0.41 18.70
CA CYS A 5 -7.19 1.11 17.47
C CYS A 5 -6.48 2.45 17.31
N GLU A 6 -5.65 2.84 18.26
CA GLU A 6 -4.95 4.12 18.19
C GLU A 6 -3.68 4.02 17.37
N ILE A 7 -3.32 5.13 16.72
CA ILE A 7 -2.05 5.25 16.04
C ILE A 7 -0.93 5.25 17.07
N VAL A 8 0.13 4.52 16.79
CA VAL A 8 1.29 4.45 17.69
C VAL A 8 1.91 5.83 17.90
N ASP A 9 2.47 6.06 19.08
CA ASP A 9 2.96 7.38 19.47
C ASP A 9 4.05 7.93 18.54
N GLU A 10 4.90 7.06 18.04
CA GLU A 10 5.97 7.42 17.10
C GLU A 10 5.43 8.08 15.84
N LEU A 11 4.26 7.67 15.38
CA LEU A 11 3.62 8.24 14.19
C LEU A 11 2.82 9.49 14.51
N LYS A 12 2.28 9.60 15.72
CA LYS A 12 1.51 10.78 16.13
C LYS A 12 2.34 12.07 16.14
N SER A 13 3.65 11.96 16.31
CA SER A 13 4.55 13.11 16.38
C SER A 13 5.08 13.58 15.03
N ILE A 14 4.74 12.90 13.94
CA ILE A 14 5.22 13.27 12.60
C ILE A 14 4.33 14.36 12.01
N ASP A 15 4.95 15.45 11.55
CA ASP A 15 4.24 16.54 10.88
C ASP A 15 3.81 16.14 9.46
N ASN A 16 2.79 16.84 8.95
CA ASN A 16 2.28 16.66 7.58
C ASN A 16 1.66 15.27 7.30
N ILE A 17 1.17 14.59 8.34
CA ILE A 17 0.42 13.36 8.17
C ILE A 17 -1.06 13.67 8.00
N LYS A 18 -1.67 13.08 6.99
CA LYS A 18 -3.11 13.07 6.81
C LYS A 18 -3.65 11.69 7.17
N ILE A 19 -4.58 11.65 8.11
CA ILE A 19 -5.21 10.39 8.53
C ILE A 19 -6.46 10.17 7.69
N VAL A 20 -6.54 9.04 7.01
CA VAL A 20 -7.69 8.65 6.22
C VAL A 20 -8.27 7.36 6.80
N LYS A 21 -9.51 7.43 7.27
CA LYS A 21 -10.21 6.25 7.80
C LYS A 21 -10.87 5.51 6.66
N LYS A 22 -10.79 4.19 6.69
CA LYS A 22 -11.41 3.33 5.68
C LYS A 22 -12.15 2.17 6.34
N ASN A 23 -13.25 1.76 5.75
CA ASN A 23 -14.04 0.61 6.18
C ASN A 23 -13.80 -0.61 5.28
N SER A 24 -12.96 -0.48 4.27
CA SER A 24 -12.61 -1.53 3.33
C SER A 24 -11.11 -1.85 3.43
N THR A 25 -10.74 -3.08 3.11
CA THR A 25 -9.33 -3.43 2.94
C THR A 25 -8.71 -2.70 1.76
N ASN A 26 -9.53 -2.31 0.76
CA ASN A 26 -9.05 -1.51 -0.37
C ASN A 26 -9.11 -0.03 -0.02
N GLY A 27 -7.95 0.56 0.26
CA GLY A 27 -7.85 1.97 0.63
C GLY A 27 -8.21 2.96 -0.48
N PHE A 28 -8.26 2.51 -1.74
CA PHE A 28 -8.53 3.39 -2.87
C PHE A 28 -9.84 4.17 -2.70
N PHE A 29 -10.87 3.51 -2.20
CA PHE A 29 -12.20 4.12 -2.07
C PHE A 29 -12.30 5.17 -0.98
N ALA A 30 -11.26 5.32 -0.17
CA ALA A 30 -11.18 6.35 0.87
C ALA A 30 -10.30 7.53 0.46
N LEU A 31 -9.80 7.56 -0.78
CA LEU A 31 -8.83 8.56 -1.23
C LEU A 31 -9.43 9.81 -1.87
N ASP A 32 -10.75 9.99 -1.85
CA ASP A 32 -11.42 11.14 -2.48
C ASP A 32 -10.84 12.48 -2.07
N SER A 33 -10.29 12.56 -0.87
CA SER A 33 -9.73 13.79 -0.33
C SER A 33 -8.24 13.97 -0.64
N LEU A 34 -7.61 13.01 -1.32
CA LEU A 34 -6.20 13.09 -1.65
C LEU A 34 -6.01 13.65 -3.05
N ASN A 35 -5.13 14.62 -3.14
CA ASN A 35 -4.74 15.22 -4.40
C ASN A 35 -3.34 14.74 -4.75
N PHE A 36 -3.20 14.09 -5.89
CA PHE A 36 -1.92 13.57 -6.38
C PHE A 36 -1.26 14.52 -7.40
N ASP A 37 -1.83 15.69 -7.67
CA ASP A 37 -1.37 16.59 -8.74
C ASP A 37 0.08 17.02 -8.56
N ASP A 38 0.51 17.22 -7.32
CA ASP A 38 1.86 17.69 -6.99
C ASP A 38 2.87 16.57 -6.79
N THR A 39 2.50 15.31 -7.08
CA THR A 39 3.39 14.18 -6.87
C THR A 39 3.59 13.38 -8.16
N ASP A 40 4.82 12.96 -8.41
CA ASP A 40 5.15 12.09 -9.54
C ASP A 40 5.27 10.63 -9.12
N ASN A 41 5.58 10.39 -7.85
CA ASN A 41 5.78 9.07 -7.29
C ASN A 41 4.90 8.87 -6.06
N ILE A 42 4.29 7.69 -5.96
CA ILE A 42 3.50 7.28 -4.80
C ILE A 42 4.14 6.03 -4.22
N ILE A 43 4.55 6.10 -2.96
CA ILE A 43 5.18 4.99 -2.28
C ILE A 43 4.16 4.38 -1.34
N ILE A 44 3.91 3.08 -1.47
CA ILE A 44 2.95 2.35 -0.63
C ILE A 44 3.73 1.42 0.30
N VAL A 45 3.50 1.55 1.60
CA VAL A 45 4.15 0.75 2.64
C VAL A 45 3.11 0.27 3.64
N GLY A 46 3.48 -0.71 4.45
CA GLY A 46 2.63 -1.23 5.52
C GLY A 46 2.26 -2.68 5.35
N ASP A 47 1.08 -3.05 5.77
CA ASP A 47 0.56 -4.41 5.73
C ASP A 47 -0.93 -4.44 5.38
N CYS A 48 -1.44 -5.54 4.89
CA CYS A 48 -0.70 -6.75 4.50
C CYS A 48 -0.38 -6.69 3.01
N THR A 49 0.77 -7.23 2.63
CA THR A 49 1.26 -7.22 1.24
C THR A 49 0.20 -7.71 0.26
N ASP A 50 -0.46 -8.81 0.58
CA ASP A 50 -1.42 -9.52 -0.28
C ASP A 50 -2.86 -9.02 -0.12
N ILE A 51 -3.13 -8.12 0.80
CA ILE A 51 -4.48 -7.62 1.07
C ILE A 51 -4.55 -6.11 0.83
N CYS A 52 -4.33 -5.29 1.86
CA CYS A 52 -4.51 -3.84 1.76
C CYS A 52 -3.51 -3.21 0.77
N ILE A 53 -2.26 -3.62 0.83
CA ILE A 53 -1.20 -3.08 -0.03
C ILE A 53 -1.47 -3.45 -1.49
N TYR A 54 -1.72 -4.73 -1.76
CA TYR A 54 -1.99 -5.21 -3.11
C TYR A 54 -3.21 -4.53 -3.72
N GLN A 55 -4.32 -4.50 -2.97
CA GLN A 55 -5.57 -3.93 -3.47
C GLN A 55 -5.41 -2.45 -3.82
N LEU A 56 -4.79 -1.67 -2.94
CA LEU A 56 -4.56 -0.25 -3.21
C LEU A 56 -3.64 -0.05 -4.42
N ALA A 57 -2.52 -0.76 -4.45
CA ALA A 57 -1.54 -0.62 -5.52
C ALA A 57 -2.15 -0.93 -6.90
N ILE A 58 -2.85 -2.05 -7.02
CA ILE A 58 -3.47 -2.47 -8.30
C ILE A 58 -4.59 -1.52 -8.71
N THR A 59 -5.46 -1.14 -7.78
CA THR A 59 -6.59 -0.26 -8.10
C THR A 59 -6.11 1.14 -8.50
N LEU A 60 -5.14 1.67 -7.77
CA LEU A 60 -4.58 2.99 -8.06
C LEU A 60 -3.86 2.99 -9.41
N LYS A 61 -3.09 1.93 -9.71
CA LYS A 61 -2.43 1.78 -11.01
C LYS A 61 -3.45 1.70 -12.15
N SER A 62 -4.51 0.94 -11.95
CA SER A 62 -5.60 0.82 -12.94
C SER A 62 -6.27 2.17 -13.18
N TYR A 63 -6.50 2.92 -12.12
CA TYR A 63 -7.08 4.27 -12.20
C TYR A 63 -6.17 5.21 -13.00
N PHE A 64 -4.87 5.20 -12.72
CA PHE A 64 -3.92 6.03 -13.46
C PHE A 64 -3.87 5.63 -14.93
N ASN A 65 -3.84 4.35 -15.23
CA ASN A 65 -3.82 3.86 -16.61
C ASN A 65 -5.09 4.26 -17.36
N GLN A 66 -6.25 4.12 -16.74
CA GLN A 66 -7.53 4.47 -17.36
C GLN A 66 -7.61 5.96 -17.69
N ASN A 67 -7.03 6.80 -16.87
CA ASN A 67 -7.10 8.26 -17.01
C ASN A 67 -5.85 8.86 -17.68
N ASN A 68 -4.96 8.02 -18.20
CA ASN A 68 -3.72 8.46 -18.85
C ASN A 68 -2.85 9.33 -17.94
N ILE A 69 -2.84 9.01 -16.64
CA ILE A 69 -2.02 9.70 -15.65
C ILE A 69 -0.68 8.98 -15.54
N ASN A 70 0.40 9.70 -15.79
CA ASN A 70 1.75 9.14 -15.76
C ASN A 70 2.41 9.39 -14.41
N LYS A 71 2.13 8.50 -13.46
CA LYS A 71 2.72 8.53 -12.11
C LYS A 71 3.21 7.14 -11.75
N ASP A 72 4.32 7.08 -11.04
CA ASP A 72 4.88 5.81 -10.59
C ASP A 72 4.31 5.40 -9.23
N ILE A 73 3.96 4.13 -9.11
CA ILE A 73 3.62 3.51 -7.83
C ILE A 73 4.77 2.60 -7.45
N ILE A 74 5.33 2.82 -6.27
CA ILE A 74 6.53 2.15 -5.80
C ILE A 74 6.19 1.39 -4.51
N VAL A 75 6.54 0.11 -4.47
CA VAL A 75 6.37 -0.73 -3.28
C VAL A 75 7.73 -1.27 -2.87
N PRO A 76 8.30 -0.81 -1.75
CA PRO A 76 9.58 -1.32 -1.26
C PRO A 76 9.39 -2.61 -0.48
N ILE A 77 10.12 -3.65 -0.86
CA ILE A 77 9.99 -5.00 -0.27
C ILE A 77 10.25 -4.98 1.24
N ASN A 78 11.20 -4.18 1.68
CA ASN A 78 11.59 -4.11 3.09
C ASN A 78 10.58 -3.37 3.99
N LEU A 79 9.55 -2.75 3.40
CA LEU A 79 8.58 -1.96 4.14
C LEU A 79 7.14 -2.48 4.00
N VAL A 80 6.97 -3.68 3.49
CA VAL A 80 5.69 -4.37 3.43
C VAL A 80 5.83 -5.78 3.98
N ASP A 81 4.76 -6.30 4.58
CA ASP A 81 4.76 -7.66 5.10
C ASP A 81 3.33 -8.16 5.25
N THR A 82 3.18 -9.45 5.54
CA THR A 82 1.89 -10.06 5.83
C THR A 82 2.05 -11.11 6.94
N TYR A 83 0.93 -11.46 7.57
CA TYR A 83 0.95 -12.43 8.67
C TYR A 83 1.11 -13.86 8.15
N ASN A 84 1.59 -14.75 9.01
CA ASN A 84 1.76 -16.16 8.69
C ASN A 84 0.83 -17.03 9.56
N ILE A 85 0.07 -17.90 8.91
CA ILE A 85 -0.67 -18.98 9.57
C ILE A 85 -0.32 -20.26 8.85
N ASP A 86 0.32 -21.18 9.56
CA ASP A 86 0.80 -22.44 8.97
C ASP A 86 -0.35 -23.19 8.27
N ASN A 87 -0.08 -23.63 7.04
CA ASN A 87 -1.02 -24.36 6.18
C ASN A 87 -2.28 -23.58 5.76
N VAL A 88 -2.42 -22.33 6.18
CA VAL A 88 -3.60 -21.48 5.86
C VAL A 88 -3.18 -20.23 5.11
N HIS A 89 -2.18 -19.53 5.63
CA HIS A 89 -1.74 -18.26 5.06
C HIS A 89 -0.20 -18.19 5.15
N PRO A 90 0.49 -18.79 4.16
CA PRO A 90 1.96 -18.84 4.15
C PRO A 90 2.54 -17.49 3.70
N ALA A 91 3.02 -16.71 4.66
CA ALA A 91 3.49 -15.34 4.43
C ALA A 91 4.59 -15.23 3.38
N GLU A 92 5.58 -16.12 3.43
CA GLU A 92 6.71 -16.07 2.49
C GLU A 92 6.23 -16.24 1.05
N LEU A 93 5.39 -17.23 0.80
CA LEU A 93 4.83 -17.48 -0.53
C LEU A 93 3.95 -16.32 -0.99
N LEU A 94 3.08 -15.82 -0.09
CA LEU A 94 2.14 -14.76 -0.44
C LEU A 94 2.87 -13.45 -0.73
N ASN A 95 3.90 -13.11 0.02
CA ASN A 95 4.73 -11.95 -0.28
C ASN A 95 5.32 -12.06 -1.69
N ILE A 96 5.90 -13.21 -2.03
CA ILE A 96 6.51 -13.43 -3.35
C ILE A 96 5.48 -13.33 -4.47
N VAL A 97 4.36 -14.03 -4.32
CA VAL A 97 3.32 -14.09 -5.37
C VAL A 97 2.70 -12.72 -5.61
N PHE A 98 2.32 -12.02 -4.56
CA PHE A 98 1.63 -10.74 -4.70
C PHE A 98 2.58 -9.61 -5.12
N LEU A 99 3.81 -9.60 -4.66
CA LEU A 99 4.81 -8.65 -5.17
C LEU A 99 5.12 -8.90 -6.64
N ASN A 100 5.22 -10.16 -7.05
CA ASN A 100 5.40 -10.48 -8.47
C ASN A 100 4.20 -10.03 -9.32
N SER A 101 2.98 -10.23 -8.81
CA SER A 101 1.78 -9.75 -9.48
C SER A 101 1.78 -8.22 -9.66
N MET A 102 2.25 -7.49 -8.65
CA MET A 102 2.40 -6.05 -8.75
C MET A 102 3.36 -5.66 -9.88
N ILE A 103 4.51 -6.34 -10.00
CA ILE A 103 5.47 -6.12 -11.09
C ILE A 103 4.81 -6.34 -12.44
N GLN A 104 4.05 -7.43 -12.59
CA GLN A 104 3.37 -7.75 -13.83
C GLN A 104 2.33 -6.70 -14.23
N ASN A 105 1.82 -5.96 -13.26
CA ASN A 105 0.84 -4.90 -13.47
C ASN A 105 1.45 -3.50 -13.59
N GLY A 106 2.77 -3.42 -13.66
CA GLY A 106 3.46 -2.16 -13.90
C GLY A 106 3.79 -1.34 -12.65
N ILE A 107 3.68 -1.96 -11.48
CA ILE A 107 4.08 -1.31 -10.22
C ILE A 107 5.57 -1.54 -10.02
N LYS A 108 6.28 -0.52 -9.59
CA LYS A 108 7.72 -0.60 -9.32
C LYS A 108 7.96 -1.20 -7.95
N VAL A 109 8.35 -2.47 -7.91
CA VAL A 109 8.74 -3.14 -6.67
C VAL A 109 10.25 -3.01 -6.54
N VAL A 110 10.69 -2.39 -5.46
CA VAL A 110 12.12 -2.11 -5.22
C VAL A 110 12.56 -2.79 -3.93
N LYS A 111 13.86 -3.04 -3.84
CA LYS A 111 14.43 -3.71 -2.68
C LYS A 111 14.28 -2.86 -1.41
N GLU A 112 14.59 -1.59 -1.55
CA GLU A 112 14.53 -0.61 -0.45
C GLU A 112 14.47 0.79 -1.02
N ILE A 113 14.07 1.74 -0.19
CA ILE A 113 14.12 3.17 -0.49
C ILE A 113 15.27 3.76 0.30
N LYS A 114 16.10 4.50 -0.38
CA LYS A 114 17.26 5.17 0.22
C LYS A 114 17.02 6.66 0.38
#